data_19e084715b5cd95e3ea2a7b004d732de
#
_entry.id   19e084715b5cd95e3ea2a7b004d732de
#
_cell.length_a   1.000
_cell.length_b   1.000
_cell.length_c   1.000
_cell.angle_alpha   90.00
_cell.angle_beta   90.00
_cell.angle_gamma   90.00
#
_symmetry.space_group_name_H-M   'P 1'
#
loop_
_entity.id
_entity.type
_entity.pdbx_description
1 polymer ?
#
loop_
_entity_poly.entity_id
_entity_poly.type
_entity_poly.pdbx_seq_one_letter_code
_entity_poly.pdbx_strand_id
1 'polypeptide(L)'
;MTESELYNLLSASKIPVPPYKSIGFNEKPAADFFPVALKIESPKVIHKSEFGAVKLNITSNEALEAAKAEIIKNVENKGVKLDGSDRFIATKMTRGEELYFGMVNDAVFGKTILFGKGGVLLELYKDVGYISIDADRAEIERGLKGAKISKLFDNFRGLGFSIDGAIDFVQKLQNFIKQNPSVSEMDLNPVLLTDEGLIAVDARIQFDDHAIETARRKRHDFFDNKKVAIIGASSDQNKVGYAIAKNALTFKGEAYFVNAKGGELFGKTLYKSVAELPSDVDTAVISIPSKFILSTLEELTRKNVKNALVISAGFKEIGDLEGEQKLIDFVQKHNINMIGPNCLGYYKGETDLNLTFGSNNVLSGDLAVVSQSGAVLAALMDKAFQNKIGFSHIVSVGNMADIDFGELVEALNDEPACKAISLYVEGMNDGKAFLQAARKSKKPIYIFKTGRSAESKAAAFSHTGNLSGNYEMFKGLLESAGCILLDNIEALIFRPALNDVKNVLIVTNAGGPASILTDYIVERGKNLYKLTDENIKILDAALPFNWPKANPVDIIGDAMSDRYQKTLEIVQEFDEVDLIYVVVTPQFMTDGDKIAELLLKNWKKPVIPIMVGGYDL
;
A
#
# COMPACT_ATOMS: atom_id res chain seq x y z
N MET A 1 -22.11 12.40 -24.24
CA MET A 1 -22.41 11.23 -25.10
C MET A 1 -23.74 10.62 -24.64
N THR A 2 -24.52 10.09 -25.56
CA THR A 2 -25.74 9.34 -25.26
C THR A 2 -25.40 7.91 -24.82
N GLU A 3 -26.37 7.20 -24.20
CA GLU A 3 -26.16 5.80 -23.76
C GLU A 3 -25.88 4.87 -24.96
N SER A 4 -26.55 5.12 -26.11
CA SER A 4 -26.27 4.35 -27.33
C SER A 4 -24.88 4.62 -27.92
N GLU A 5 -24.35 5.84 -27.83
CA GLU A 5 -22.96 6.14 -28.22
C GLU A 5 -21.96 5.45 -27.28
N LEU A 6 -22.25 5.44 -25.97
CA LEU A 6 -21.42 4.73 -25.00
C LEU A 6 -21.43 3.21 -25.23
N TYR A 7 -22.58 2.62 -25.53
CA TYR A 7 -22.65 1.20 -25.87
C TYR A 7 -21.88 0.85 -27.14
N ASN A 8 -21.90 1.71 -28.16
CA ASN A 8 -21.06 1.54 -29.35
C ASN A 8 -19.57 1.54 -28.98
N LEU A 9 -19.15 2.48 -28.14
CA LEU A 9 -17.76 2.63 -27.70
C LEU A 9 -17.29 1.41 -26.86
N LEU A 10 -18.13 0.97 -25.92
CA LEU A 10 -17.86 -0.22 -25.08
C LEU A 10 -17.79 -1.49 -25.92
N SER A 11 -18.75 -1.69 -26.86
CA SER A 11 -18.78 -2.85 -27.76
C SER A 11 -17.57 -2.91 -28.68
N ALA A 12 -17.12 -1.77 -29.22
CA ALA A 12 -15.90 -1.68 -30.02
C ALA A 12 -14.66 -2.15 -29.24
N SER A 13 -14.68 -1.98 -27.93
CA SER A 13 -13.64 -2.45 -26.99
C SER A 13 -13.90 -3.85 -26.42
N LYS A 14 -14.86 -4.59 -26.98
CA LYS A 14 -15.26 -5.95 -26.57
C LYS A 14 -15.80 -6.06 -25.14
N ILE A 15 -16.27 -4.94 -24.58
CA ILE A 15 -16.99 -4.93 -23.30
C ILE A 15 -18.45 -5.29 -23.61
N PRO A 16 -19.02 -6.38 -23.03
CA PRO A 16 -20.36 -6.81 -23.36
C PRO A 16 -21.42 -5.82 -22.90
N VAL A 17 -22.34 -5.47 -23.80
CA VAL A 17 -23.53 -4.67 -23.52
C VAL A 17 -24.77 -5.44 -24.01
N PRO A 18 -25.97 -5.19 -23.50
CA PRO A 18 -27.16 -5.87 -23.98
C PRO A 18 -27.43 -5.50 -25.45
N PRO A 19 -28.11 -6.34 -26.23
CA PRO A 19 -28.67 -5.95 -27.51
C PRO A 19 -29.53 -4.69 -27.35
N TYR A 20 -29.32 -3.70 -28.19
CA TYR A 20 -30.04 -2.41 -28.10
C TYR A 20 -30.38 -1.84 -29.45
N LYS A 21 -31.35 -0.97 -29.44
CA LYS A 21 -31.76 -0.19 -30.61
C LYS A 21 -31.98 1.27 -30.22
N SER A 22 -31.30 2.17 -30.88
CA SER A 22 -31.54 3.60 -30.77
C SER A 22 -32.70 4.01 -31.64
N ILE A 23 -33.63 4.80 -31.13
CA ILE A 23 -34.89 5.18 -31.76
C ILE A 23 -34.98 6.70 -31.77
N GLY A 24 -35.13 7.30 -32.92
CA GLY A 24 -35.31 8.75 -33.08
C GLY A 24 -36.61 9.25 -32.42
N PHE A 25 -36.65 10.54 -32.05
CA PHE A 25 -37.82 11.15 -31.42
C PHE A 25 -39.08 10.96 -32.26
N ASN A 26 -39.02 11.25 -33.57
CA ASN A 26 -40.12 11.13 -34.49
C ASN A 26 -40.26 9.73 -35.13
N GLU A 27 -39.40 8.79 -34.78
CA GLU A 27 -39.39 7.45 -35.34
C GLU A 27 -40.42 6.56 -34.63
N LYS A 28 -41.14 5.71 -35.38
CA LYS A 28 -41.97 4.68 -34.80
C LYS A 28 -41.08 3.64 -34.11
N PRO A 29 -41.22 3.40 -32.79
CA PRO A 29 -40.35 2.49 -32.10
C PRO A 29 -40.64 1.04 -32.54
N ALA A 30 -39.56 0.28 -32.82
CA ALA A 30 -39.62 -1.16 -33.06
C ALA A 30 -38.36 -1.85 -32.56
N ALA A 31 -38.50 -3.02 -31.98
CA ALA A 31 -37.42 -3.90 -31.60
C ALA A 31 -37.72 -5.34 -32.09
N ASP A 32 -36.67 -6.11 -32.32
CA ASP A 32 -36.71 -7.51 -32.75
C ASP A 32 -36.33 -8.48 -31.62
N PHE A 33 -36.16 -7.95 -30.42
CA PHE A 33 -35.87 -8.70 -29.17
C PHE A 33 -36.73 -8.17 -28.03
N PHE A 34 -37.27 -9.08 -27.24
CA PHE A 34 -38.11 -8.80 -26.07
C PHE A 34 -37.79 -9.78 -24.92
N PRO A 35 -38.09 -9.42 -23.64
CA PRO A 35 -38.60 -8.13 -23.19
C PRO A 35 -37.52 -7.03 -23.26
N VAL A 36 -37.95 -5.74 -23.37
CA VAL A 36 -37.05 -4.61 -23.42
C VAL A 36 -37.32 -3.58 -22.31
N ALA A 37 -36.27 -2.85 -21.95
CA ALA A 37 -36.37 -1.58 -21.23
C ALA A 37 -36.29 -0.43 -22.25
N LEU A 38 -37.17 0.57 -22.15
CA LEU A 38 -37.13 1.80 -22.93
C LEU A 38 -36.71 2.95 -22.04
N LYS A 39 -35.66 3.66 -22.44
CA LYS A 39 -35.14 4.84 -21.73
C LYS A 39 -35.07 6.03 -22.70
N ILE A 40 -35.24 7.26 -22.18
CA ILE A 40 -34.94 8.46 -22.94
C ILE A 40 -33.44 8.74 -23.00
N GLU A 41 -32.93 9.20 -24.13
CA GLU A 41 -31.58 9.73 -24.31
C GLU A 41 -31.69 11.23 -24.65
N SER A 42 -31.57 12.06 -23.60
CA SER A 42 -31.65 13.51 -23.69
C SER A 42 -30.74 14.16 -22.65
N PRO A 43 -29.94 15.17 -23.06
CA PRO A 43 -29.15 15.95 -22.11
C PRO A 43 -30.00 16.77 -21.14
N LYS A 44 -31.31 16.94 -21.45
CA LYS A 44 -32.27 17.67 -20.64
C LYS A 44 -32.83 16.83 -19.47
N VAL A 45 -32.63 15.48 -19.50
CA VAL A 45 -33.19 14.53 -18.52
C VAL A 45 -32.06 13.71 -17.91
N ILE A 46 -31.45 14.23 -16.85
CA ILE A 46 -30.28 13.61 -16.20
C ILE A 46 -30.71 12.45 -15.31
N HIS A 47 -31.73 12.63 -14.44
CA HIS A 47 -32.24 11.61 -13.53
C HIS A 47 -33.48 10.92 -14.11
N LYS A 48 -33.26 10.01 -15.07
CA LYS A 48 -34.32 9.37 -15.87
C LYS A 48 -35.46 8.78 -15.01
N SER A 49 -35.15 8.12 -13.91
CA SER A 49 -36.12 7.48 -13.01
C SER A 49 -37.06 8.50 -12.34
N GLU A 50 -36.52 9.62 -11.89
CA GLU A 50 -37.30 10.69 -11.26
C GLU A 50 -38.31 11.32 -12.23
N PHE A 51 -37.97 11.38 -13.52
CA PHE A 51 -38.84 11.87 -14.57
C PHE A 51 -39.85 10.82 -15.06
N GLY A 52 -39.82 9.57 -14.55
CA GLY A 52 -40.61 8.49 -15.11
C GLY A 52 -40.24 8.18 -16.58
N ALA A 53 -38.97 8.44 -16.92
CA ALA A 53 -38.41 8.36 -18.28
C ALA A 53 -37.77 7.00 -18.58
N VAL A 54 -38.05 5.98 -17.76
CA VAL A 54 -37.66 4.58 -17.95
C VAL A 54 -38.91 3.70 -17.82
N LYS A 55 -39.09 2.80 -18.79
CA LYS A 55 -40.12 1.76 -18.76
C LYS A 55 -39.49 0.39 -18.94
N LEU A 56 -39.86 -0.55 -18.08
CA LEU A 56 -39.31 -1.89 -18.02
C LEU A 56 -40.34 -2.94 -18.44
N ASN A 57 -39.88 -4.15 -18.75
CA ASN A 57 -40.71 -5.32 -19.06
C ASN A 57 -41.66 -5.11 -20.25
N ILE A 58 -41.22 -4.39 -21.26
CA ILE A 58 -42.00 -4.18 -22.49
C ILE A 58 -41.86 -5.43 -23.35
N THR A 59 -42.99 -6.03 -23.76
CA THR A 59 -43.01 -7.37 -24.40
C THR A 59 -43.46 -7.37 -25.86
N SER A 60 -43.89 -6.23 -26.41
CA SER A 60 -44.26 -6.12 -27.84
C SER A 60 -44.00 -4.72 -28.41
N ASN A 61 -44.03 -4.60 -29.72
CA ASN A 61 -43.86 -3.30 -30.40
C ASN A 61 -44.99 -2.32 -30.12
N GLU A 62 -46.24 -2.80 -29.92
CA GLU A 62 -47.39 -1.99 -29.54
C GLU A 62 -47.18 -1.44 -28.10
N ALA A 63 -46.72 -2.27 -27.18
CA ALA A 63 -46.37 -1.82 -25.85
C ALA A 63 -45.21 -0.85 -25.82
N LEU A 64 -44.24 -1.01 -26.77
CA LEU A 64 -43.09 -0.13 -26.90
C LEU A 64 -43.51 1.27 -27.39
N GLU A 65 -44.45 1.35 -28.33
CA GLU A 65 -45.05 2.59 -28.78
C GLU A 65 -45.80 3.32 -27.68
N ALA A 66 -46.60 2.60 -26.90
CA ALA A 66 -47.33 3.15 -25.74
C ALA A 66 -46.36 3.67 -24.68
N ALA A 67 -45.31 2.92 -24.37
CA ALA A 67 -44.30 3.29 -23.38
C ALA A 67 -43.52 4.56 -23.80
N LYS A 68 -43.20 4.72 -25.08
CA LYS A 68 -42.58 5.93 -25.63
C LYS A 68 -43.47 7.16 -25.43
N ALA A 69 -44.77 7.04 -25.76
CA ALA A 69 -45.71 8.11 -25.58
C ALA A 69 -45.88 8.50 -24.10
N GLU A 70 -45.89 7.50 -23.20
CA GLU A 70 -45.98 7.75 -21.77
C GLU A 70 -44.71 8.44 -21.22
N ILE A 71 -43.51 8.06 -21.66
CA ILE A 71 -42.26 8.71 -21.26
C ILE A 71 -42.28 10.18 -21.68
N ILE A 72 -42.65 10.47 -22.95
CA ILE A 72 -42.76 11.85 -23.44
C ILE A 72 -43.67 12.66 -22.53
N LYS A 73 -44.91 12.16 -22.27
CA LYS A 73 -45.87 12.81 -21.41
C LYS A 73 -45.34 13.06 -20.00
N ASN A 74 -44.66 12.07 -19.38
CA ASN A 74 -44.08 12.20 -18.04
C ASN A 74 -43.02 13.30 -17.96
N VAL A 75 -42.14 13.37 -18.96
CA VAL A 75 -41.07 14.36 -19.03
C VAL A 75 -41.65 15.75 -19.26
N GLU A 76 -42.61 15.89 -20.19
CA GLU A 76 -43.27 17.17 -20.48
C GLU A 76 -44.07 17.69 -19.29
N ASN A 77 -44.76 16.81 -18.56
CA ASN A 77 -45.50 17.17 -17.32
C ASN A 77 -44.57 17.74 -16.22
N LYS A 78 -43.28 17.44 -16.26
CA LYS A 78 -42.26 18.01 -15.39
C LYS A 78 -41.58 19.27 -15.96
N GLY A 79 -42.15 19.84 -17.05
CA GLY A 79 -41.73 21.11 -17.62
C GLY A 79 -40.53 21.02 -18.57
N VAL A 80 -40.08 19.81 -18.94
CA VAL A 80 -38.99 19.63 -19.92
C VAL A 80 -39.57 19.43 -21.30
N LYS A 81 -39.29 20.35 -22.21
CA LYS A 81 -39.73 20.26 -23.62
C LYS A 81 -38.75 19.41 -24.43
N LEU A 82 -39.28 18.30 -24.96
CA LEU A 82 -38.55 17.42 -25.88
C LEU A 82 -38.68 17.86 -27.31
N ASP A 83 -37.71 17.52 -28.15
CA ASP A 83 -37.68 17.86 -29.58
C ASP A 83 -36.97 16.79 -30.42
N GLY A 84 -36.80 17.03 -31.72
CA GLY A 84 -36.19 16.09 -32.65
C GLY A 84 -34.73 15.72 -32.39
N SER A 85 -34.04 16.42 -31.48
CA SER A 85 -32.68 16.09 -31.07
C SER A 85 -32.65 14.99 -29.98
N ASP A 86 -33.77 14.81 -29.27
CA ASP A 86 -33.89 13.77 -28.25
C ASP A 86 -34.09 12.39 -28.89
N ARG A 87 -33.64 11.35 -28.24
CA ARG A 87 -33.72 9.97 -28.72
C ARG A 87 -34.23 9.05 -27.59
N PHE A 88 -34.48 7.80 -27.96
CA PHE A 88 -34.78 6.73 -27.03
C PHE A 88 -33.84 5.54 -27.29
N ILE A 89 -33.57 4.77 -26.28
CA ILE A 89 -32.87 3.51 -26.40
C ILE A 89 -33.75 2.38 -25.88
N ALA A 90 -33.97 1.36 -26.68
CA ALA A 90 -34.60 0.11 -26.30
C ALA A 90 -33.48 -0.91 -26.05
N THR A 91 -33.35 -1.42 -24.84
CA THR A 91 -32.33 -2.40 -24.46
C THR A 91 -32.98 -3.71 -24.07
N LYS A 92 -32.44 -4.85 -24.54
CA LYS A 92 -32.90 -6.19 -24.13
C LYS A 92 -32.74 -6.34 -22.63
N MET A 93 -33.82 -6.72 -21.94
CA MET A 93 -33.76 -6.99 -20.51
C MET A 93 -33.05 -8.30 -20.25
N THR A 94 -32.06 -8.25 -19.41
CA THR A 94 -31.26 -9.37 -18.95
C THR A 94 -31.46 -9.52 -17.44
N ARG A 95 -31.45 -10.75 -16.92
CA ARG A 95 -31.50 -11.03 -15.49
C ARG A 95 -30.14 -11.54 -15.02
N GLY A 96 -29.72 -11.11 -13.85
CA GLY A 96 -28.45 -11.54 -13.26
C GLY A 96 -28.22 -10.86 -11.92
N GLU A 97 -27.14 -11.20 -11.23
CA GLU A 97 -26.70 -10.52 -10.03
C GLU A 97 -26.08 -9.16 -10.39
N GLU A 98 -26.48 -8.12 -9.67
CA GLU A 98 -26.02 -6.76 -9.93
C GLU A 98 -24.64 -6.51 -9.31
N LEU A 99 -23.65 -6.27 -10.15
CA LEU A 99 -22.31 -5.85 -9.79
C LEU A 99 -22.08 -4.40 -10.21
N TYR A 100 -21.09 -3.79 -9.58
CA TYR A 100 -20.59 -2.46 -9.87
C TYR A 100 -19.17 -2.55 -10.40
N PHE A 101 -18.91 -1.87 -11.50
CA PHE A 101 -17.57 -1.57 -11.98
C PHE A 101 -17.47 -0.07 -12.29
N GLY A 102 -16.53 0.60 -11.64
CA GLY A 102 -16.28 2.00 -11.86
C GLY A 102 -14.81 2.26 -12.17
N MET A 103 -14.48 3.49 -12.55
CA MET A 103 -13.11 3.99 -12.59
C MET A 103 -13.10 5.44 -12.14
N VAL A 104 -12.17 5.74 -11.25
CA VAL A 104 -11.87 7.10 -10.81
C VAL A 104 -10.42 7.44 -11.14
N ASN A 105 -10.15 8.73 -11.37
CA ASN A 105 -8.80 9.24 -11.52
C ASN A 105 -8.34 9.83 -10.18
N ASP A 106 -7.66 9.01 -9.36
CA ASP A 106 -7.14 9.43 -8.07
C ASP A 106 -5.85 10.26 -8.23
N ALA A 107 -5.71 11.32 -7.42
CA ALA A 107 -4.57 12.23 -7.50
C ALA A 107 -3.22 11.55 -7.18
N VAL A 108 -3.22 10.48 -6.37
CA VAL A 108 -2.02 9.75 -5.92
C VAL A 108 -1.77 8.52 -6.77
N PHE A 109 -2.80 7.68 -6.99
CA PHE A 109 -2.67 6.39 -7.66
C PHE A 109 -3.04 6.42 -9.14
N GLY A 110 -3.53 7.56 -9.63
CA GLY A 110 -4.03 7.68 -11.00
C GLY A 110 -5.32 6.87 -11.21
N LYS A 111 -5.54 6.43 -12.44
CA LYS A 111 -6.76 5.72 -12.83
C LYS A 111 -6.86 4.38 -12.09
N THR A 112 -7.92 4.24 -11.29
CA THR A 112 -8.18 3.09 -10.43
C THR A 112 -9.57 2.53 -10.73
N ILE A 113 -9.64 1.24 -11.04
CA ILE A 113 -10.90 0.52 -11.26
C ILE A 113 -11.47 0.11 -9.89
N LEU A 114 -12.77 0.31 -9.73
CA LEU A 114 -13.55 -0.05 -8.56
C LEU A 114 -14.45 -1.24 -8.88
N PHE A 115 -14.60 -2.17 -7.95
CA PHE A 115 -15.46 -3.33 -8.07
C PHE A 115 -16.28 -3.53 -6.80
N GLY A 116 -17.58 -3.83 -6.92
CA GLY A 116 -18.43 -4.03 -5.76
C GLY A 116 -19.82 -4.56 -6.07
N LYS A 117 -20.68 -4.56 -5.07
CA LYS A 117 -22.13 -4.82 -5.24
C LYS A 117 -22.75 -3.65 -5.99
N GLY A 118 -23.48 -3.94 -7.07
CA GLY A 118 -24.19 -2.95 -7.85
C GLY A 118 -25.60 -2.63 -7.34
N GLY A 119 -26.28 -1.77 -8.10
CA GLY A 119 -27.63 -1.32 -7.83
C GLY A 119 -27.70 -0.20 -6.78
N VAL A 120 -28.89 0.06 -6.27
CA VAL A 120 -29.21 1.18 -5.36
C VAL A 120 -28.56 1.09 -3.97
N LEU A 121 -28.01 -0.07 -3.62
CA LEU A 121 -27.43 -0.33 -2.30
C LEU A 121 -25.89 -0.10 -2.25
N LEU A 122 -25.28 0.28 -3.37
CA LEU A 122 -23.82 0.52 -3.45
C LEU A 122 -23.34 1.52 -2.40
N GLU A 123 -24.02 2.66 -2.28
CA GLU A 123 -23.65 3.72 -1.33
C GLU A 123 -23.81 3.31 0.14
N LEU A 124 -24.76 2.39 0.42
CA LEU A 124 -25.01 1.91 1.77
C LEU A 124 -23.95 0.93 2.24
N TYR A 125 -23.61 -0.06 1.41
CA TYR A 125 -22.69 -1.13 1.80
C TYR A 125 -21.23 -0.72 1.73
N LYS A 126 -20.86 0.18 0.81
CA LYS A 126 -19.46 0.65 0.60
C LYS A 126 -18.44 -0.49 0.52
N ASP A 127 -18.88 -1.65 0.01
CA ASP A 127 -18.07 -2.85 -0.16
C ASP A 127 -17.41 -2.79 -1.54
N VAL A 128 -16.21 -2.24 -1.60
CA VAL A 128 -15.51 -1.93 -2.85
C VAL A 128 -14.10 -2.50 -2.83
N GLY A 129 -13.75 -3.27 -3.85
CA GLY A 129 -12.38 -3.64 -4.19
C GLY A 129 -11.76 -2.60 -5.13
N TYR A 130 -10.45 -2.44 -5.05
CA TYR A 130 -9.69 -1.45 -5.80
C TYR A 130 -8.62 -2.13 -6.64
N ILE A 131 -8.54 -1.76 -7.92
CA ILE A 131 -7.67 -2.40 -8.90
C ILE A 131 -6.96 -1.31 -9.70
N SER A 132 -5.62 -1.33 -9.70
CA SER A 132 -4.84 -0.41 -10.53
C SER A 132 -5.09 -0.69 -12.02
N ILE A 133 -5.12 0.36 -12.85
CA ILE A 133 -5.21 0.21 -14.31
C ILE A 133 -4.05 -0.61 -14.89
N ASP A 134 -2.92 -0.69 -14.18
CA ASP A 134 -1.72 -1.43 -14.60
C ASP A 134 -1.56 -2.78 -13.88
N ALA A 135 -2.59 -3.21 -13.14
CA ALA A 135 -2.61 -4.48 -12.42
C ALA A 135 -2.50 -5.67 -13.40
N ASP A 136 -1.68 -6.66 -13.04
CA ASP A 136 -1.64 -7.95 -13.72
C ASP A 136 -2.82 -8.85 -13.30
N ARG A 137 -2.91 -10.04 -13.89
CA ARG A 137 -4.00 -10.98 -13.61
C ARG A 137 -4.12 -11.34 -12.13
N ALA A 138 -2.99 -11.57 -11.46
CA ALA A 138 -2.98 -11.95 -10.04
C ALA A 138 -3.38 -10.78 -9.14
N GLU A 139 -2.97 -9.57 -9.48
CA GLU A 139 -3.39 -8.35 -8.78
C GLU A 139 -4.87 -8.05 -8.99
N ILE A 140 -5.39 -8.25 -10.21
CA ILE A 140 -6.83 -8.11 -10.50
C ILE A 140 -7.61 -9.08 -9.61
N GLU A 141 -7.19 -10.34 -9.52
CA GLU A 141 -7.84 -11.33 -8.67
C GLU A 141 -7.86 -10.91 -7.20
N ARG A 142 -6.70 -10.45 -6.67
CA ARG A 142 -6.62 -9.95 -5.28
C ARG A 142 -7.51 -8.73 -5.06
N GLY A 143 -7.51 -7.78 -6.00
CA GLY A 143 -8.35 -6.58 -5.94
C GLY A 143 -9.85 -6.90 -5.97
N LEU A 144 -10.28 -7.85 -6.80
CA LEU A 144 -11.67 -8.36 -6.81
C LEU A 144 -12.02 -9.02 -5.47
N LYS A 145 -11.13 -9.85 -4.91
CA LYS A 145 -11.32 -10.51 -3.61
C LYS A 145 -11.34 -9.52 -2.43
N GLY A 146 -10.90 -8.30 -2.62
CA GLY A 146 -11.02 -7.21 -1.65
C GLY A 146 -12.45 -6.82 -1.33
N ALA A 147 -13.40 -7.02 -2.25
CA ALA A 147 -14.82 -6.80 -2.00
C ALA A 147 -15.52 -8.10 -1.55
N LYS A 148 -16.40 -8.02 -0.54
CA LYS A 148 -17.15 -9.20 -0.01
C LYS A 148 -18.02 -9.86 -1.05
N ILE A 149 -18.54 -9.09 -2.02
CA ILE A 149 -19.37 -9.62 -3.12
C ILE A 149 -18.60 -10.64 -3.98
N SER A 150 -17.27 -10.64 -3.96
CA SER A 150 -16.43 -11.61 -4.69
C SER A 150 -16.69 -13.06 -4.27
N LYS A 151 -17.28 -13.28 -3.07
CA LYS A 151 -17.72 -14.61 -2.62
C LYS A 151 -18.72 -15.28 -3.55
N LEU A 152 -19.39 -14.53 -4.44
CA LEU A 152 -20.21 -15.11 -5.50
C LEU A 152 -19.41 -16.03 -6.43
N PHE A 153 -18.10 -15.73 -6.59
CA PHE A 153 -17.21 -16.54 -7.44
C PHE A 153 -16.65 -17.79 -6.75
N ASP A 154 -16.90 -17.97 -5.45
CA ASP A 154 -16.48 -19.14 -4.66
C ASP A 154 -17.56 -20.24 -4.66
N ASN A 155 -18.29 -20.40 -5.77
CA ASN A 155 -19.43 -21.33 -5.90
C ASN A 155 -20.51 -21.12 -4.84
N PHE A 156 -20.79 -19.88 -4.48
CA PHE A 156 -21.77 -19.52 -3.46
C PHE A 156 -23.14 -20.12 -3.80
N ARG A 157 -23.67 -20.97 -2.92
CA ARG A 157 -24.94 -21.70 -3.09
C ARG A 157 -25.09 -22.47 -4.41
N GLY A 158 -23.97 -22.88 -5.01
CA GLY A 158 -23.98 -23.64 -6.25
C GLY A 158 -24.21 -22.81 -7.52
N LEU A 159 -24.03 -21.50 -7.47
CA LEU A 159 -24.22 -20.60 -8.62
C LEU A 159 -23.20 -20.78 -9.74
N GLY A 160 -22.05 -21.42 -9.47
CA GLY A 160 -21.08 -21.80 -10.51
C GLY A 160 -20.36 -20.65 -11.24
N PHE A 161 -20.45 -19.41 -10.73
CA PHE A 161 -19.77 -18.27 -11.36
C PHE A 161 -18.25 -18.36 -11.20
N SER A 162 -17.53 -18.07 -12.29
CA SER A 162 -16.06 -18.06 -12.30
C SER A 162 -15.51 -16.65 -12.12
N ILE A 163 -14.50 -16.51 -11.23
CA ILE A 163 -13.76 -15.26 -11.08
C ILE A 163 -12.99 -14.89 -12.36
N ASP A 164 -12.65 -15.88 -13.20
CA ASP A 164 -11.97 -15.63 -14.48
C ASP A 164 -12.76 -14.70 -15.39
N GLY A 165 -14.09 -14.86 -15.43
CA GLY A 165 -14.96 -13.96 -16.20
C GLY A 165 -14.90 -12.50 -15.71
N ALA A 166 -14.79 -12.30 -14.40
CA ALA A 166 -14.63 -10.97 -13.82
C ALA A 166 -13.22 -10.40 -14.10
N ILE A 167 -12.19 -11.22 -14.02
CA ILE A 167 -10.82 -10.83 -14.38
C ILE A 167 -10.75 -10.40 -15.85
N ASP A 168 -11.31 -11.19 -16.77
CA ASP A 168 -11.35 -10.87 -18.20
C ASP A 168 -12.13 -9.58 -18.48
N PHE A 169 -13.21 -9.34 -17.74
CA PHE A 169 -13.97 -8.09 -17.83
C PHE A 169 -13.14 -6.90 -17.38
N VAL A 170 -12.42 -6.99 -16.25
CA VAL A 170 -11.50 -5.94 -15.79
C VAL A 170 -10.39 -5.69 -16.81
N GLN A 171 -9.81 -6.73 -17.41
CA GLN A 171 -8.78 -6.56 -18.46
C GLN A 171 -9.31 -5.82 -19.69
N LYS A 172 -10.57 -6.07 -20.07
CA LYS A 172 -11.21 -5.29 -21.14
C LYS A 172 -11.40 -3.82 -20.75
N LEU A 173 -11.78 -3.55 -19.48
CA LEU A 173 -11.86 -2.19 -18.95
C LEU A 173 -10.49 -1.50 -18.95
N GLN A 174 -9.44 -2.18 -18.48
CA GLN A 174 -8.06 -1.65 -18.52
C GLN A 174 -7.66 -1.28 -19.96
N ASN A 175 -7.92 -2.15 -20.93
CA ASN A 175 -7.60 -1.90 -22.34
C ASN A 175 -8.39 -0.71 -22.88
N PHE A 176 -9.69 -0.64 -22.57
CA PHE A 176 -10.55 0.49 -22.96
C PHE A 176 -10.00 1.82 -22.41
N ILE A 177 -9.69 1.87 -21.11
CA ILE A 177 -9.21 3.07 -20.44
C ILE A 177 -7.83 3.50 -20.98
N LYS A 178 -6.93 2.54 -21.28
CA LYS A 178 -5.61 2.81 -21.88
C LYS A 178 -5.70 3.33 -23.31
N GLN A 179 -6.68 2.86 -24.09
CA GLN A 179 -6.93 3.33 -25.45
C GLN A 179 -7.64 4.69 -25.47
N ASN A 180 -8.29 5.09 -24.38
CA ASN A 180 -9.01 6.35 -24.25
C ASN A 180 -8.47 7.15 -23.05
N PRO A 181 -7.27 7.76 -23.16
CA PRO A 181 -6.60 8.42 -22.04
C PRO A 181 -7.39 9.62 -21.48
N SER A 182 -8.27 10.23 -22.26
CA SER A 182 -9.16 11.32 -21.83
C SER A 182 -10.32 10.87 -20.92
N VAL A 183 -10.57 9.55 -20.74
CA VAL A 183 -11.57 9.08 -19.77
C VAL A 183 -11.09 9.44 -18.36
N SER A 184 -11.85 10.30 -17.68
CA SER A 184 -11.55 10.77 -16.31
C SER A 184 -12.37 10.05 -15.24
N GLU A 185 -13.57 9.60 -15.58
CA GLU A 185 -14.45 8.85 -14.69
C GLU A 185 -15.30 7.87 -15.49
N MET A 186 -15.57 6.71 -14.91
CA MET A 186 -16.48 5.71 -15.50
C MET A 186 -17.33 5.09 -14.40
N ASP A 187 -18.61 4.91 -14.70
CA ASP A 187 -19.59 4.26 -13.82
C ASP A 187 -20.42 3.27 -14.65
N LEU A 188 -20.25 1.98 -14.37
CA LEU A 188 -21.03 0.89 -14.94
C LEU A 188 -21.87 0.27 -13.81
N ASN A 189 -23.12 0.72 -13.67
CA ASN A 189 -24.00 0.33 -12.56
C ASN A 189 -25.47 0.21 -12.99
N PRO A 190 -25.97 -1.03 -13.12
CA PRO A 190 -25.31 -2.30 -12.83
C PRO A 190 -24.58 -2.93 -14.04
N VAL A 191 -23.61 -3.76 -13.72
CA VAL A 191 -23.12 -4.82 -14.60
C VAL A 191 -23.77 -6.13 -14.12
N LEU A 192 -24.51 -6.81 -14.97
CA LEU A 192 -25.20 -8.05 -14.63
C LEU A 192 -24.28 -9.25 -14.78
N LEU A 193 -24.14 -10.03 -13.73
CA LEU A 193 -23.49 -11.33 -13.75
C LEU A 193 -24.54 -12.38 -14.13
N THR A 194 -24.41 -12.97 -15.30
CA THR A 194 -25.32 -13.94 -15.90
C THR A 194 -24.63 -15.25 -16.18
N ASP A 195 -25.38 -16.28 -16.57
CA ASP A 195 -24.80 -17.56 -17.03
C ASP A 195 -23.94 -17.41 -18.30
N GLU A 196 -24.16 -16.35 -19.08
CA GLU A 196 -23.39 -16.05 -20.32
C GLU A 196 -22.19 -15.12 -20.04
N GLY A 197 -22.02 -14.65 -18.80
CA GLY A 197 -20.95 -13.73 -18.38
C GLY A 197 -21.44 -12.37 -17.91
N LEU A 198 -20.54 -11.39 -17.90
CA LEU A 198 -20.79 -10.03 -17.41
C LEU A 198 -21.30 -9.14 -18.55
N ILE A 199 -22.39 -8.40 -18.30
CA ILE A 199 -23.03 -7.50 -19.28
C ILE A 199 -23.27 -6.14 -18.62
N ALA A 200 -22.70 -5.06 -19.17
CA ALA A 200 -22.93 -3.69 -18.69
C ALA A 200 -24.28 -3.15 -19.22
N VAL A 201 -25.25 -2.96 -18.33
CA VAL A 201 -26.62 -2.53 -18.72
C VAL A 201 -26.92 -1.07 -18.44
N ASP A 202 -26.03 -0.38 -17.77
CA ASP A 202 -26.03 1.09 -17.66
C ASP A 202 -24.58 1.58 -17.63
N ALA A 203 -24.31 2.70 -18.29
CA ALA A 203 -22.97 3.23 -18.44
C ALA A 203 -22.98 4.76 -18.41
N ARG A 204 -22.07 5.32 -17.62
CA ARG A 204 -21.75 6.75 -17.61
C ARG A 204 -20.23 6.90 -17.68
N ILE A 205 -19.75 7.72 -18.63
CA ILE A 205 -18.33 7.97 -18.82
C ILE A 205 -18.12 9.48 -18.96
N GLN A 206 -17.15 10.02 -18.22
CA GLN A 206 -16.71 11.41 -18.34
C GLN A 206 -15.33 11.45 -18.99
N PHE A 207 -15.10 12.51 -19.75
CA PHE A 207 -13.85 12.75 -20.48
C PHE A 207 -13.27 14.10 -20.05
N ASP A 208 -11.94 14.14 -19.85
CA ASP A 208 -11.18 15.34 -19.55
C ASP A 208 -9.86 15.30 -20.34
N ASP A 209 -9.56 16.36 -21.08
CA ASP A 209 -8.38 16.43 -21.96
C ASP A 209 -7.10 16.88 -21.23
N HIS A 210 -7.13 17.09 -19.91
CA HIS A 210 -6.02 17.70 -19.15
C HIS A 210 -5.06 16.70 -18.46
N ALA A 211 -5.08 15.42 -18.79
CA ALA A 211 -4.16 14.43 -18.20
C ALA A 211 -2.74 14.56 -18.80
N ILE A 212 -1.84 15.28 -18.12
CA ILE A 212 -0.41 15.33 -18.45
C ILE A 212 0.33 14.31 -17.60
N GLU A 213 0.86 13.25 -18.21
CA GLU A 213 1.85 12.39 -17.54
C GLU A 213 3.22 13.06 -17.64
N THR A 214 3.84 13.37 -16.49
CA THR A 214 5.23 13.85 -16.42
C THR A 214 6.17 12.66 -16.42
N ALA A 215 7.18 12.69 -17.31
CA ALA A 215 8.23 11.66 -17.33
C ALA A 215 9.10 11.74 -16.07
N ARG A 216 9.38 10.59 -15.47
CA ARG A 216 10.25 10.51 -14.30
C ARG A 216 11.70 10.79 -14.65
N ARG A 217 12.37 11.54 -13.77
CA ARG A 217 13.81 11.82 -13.86
C ARG A 217 14.62 10.55 -13.51
N LYS A 218 15.70 10.30 -14.26
CA LYS A 218 16.67 9.26 -13.87
C LYS A 218 17.43 9.72 -12.62
N ARG A 219 17.41 8.90 -11.57
CA ARG A 219 18.06 9.17 -10.30
C ARG A 219 19.52 8.68 -10.27
N HIS A 220 20.35 9.34 -9.47
CA HIS A 220 21.63 8.80 -9.03
C HIS A 220 21.41 7.70 -7.97
N ASP A 221 22.44 6.90 -7.75
CA ASP A 221 22.43 5.98 -6.63
C ASP A 221 22.45 6.76 -5.30
N PHE A 222 21.46 6.49 -4.45
CA PHE A 222 21.34 7.11 -3.13
C PHE A 222 22.31 6.57 -2.12
N PHE A 223 22.66 5.31 -2.26
CA PHE A 223 23.33 4.53 -1.24
C PHE A 223 24.82 4.32 -1.50
N ASP A 224 25.35 4.73 -2.66
CA ASP A 224 26.78 4.76 -2.94
C ASP A 224 27.42 6.07 -2.40
N ASN A 225 27.62 6.11 -1.08
CA ASN A 225 28.20 7.26 -0.39
C ASN A 225 29.64 6.94 0.01
N LYS A 226 30.64 7.65 -0.55
CA LYS A 226 32.06 7.52 -0.23
C LYS A 226 32.62 8.76 0.47
N LYS A 227 32.10 9.95 0.08
CA LYS A 227 32.52 11.25 0.60
C LYS A 227 31.31 12.07 0.98
N VAL A 228 31.15 12.35 2.26
CA VAL A 228 30.02 13.12 2.79
C VAL A 228 30.46 14.44 3.37
N ALA A 229 29.70 15.53 3.13
CA ALA A 229 29.91 16.83 3.76
C ALA A 229 28.76 17.15 4.70
N ILE A 230 29.06 17.54 5.94
CA ILE A 230 28.08 17.96 6.93
C ILE A 230 28.12 19.47 7.05
N ILE A 231 27.13 20.12 6.42
CA ILE A 231 26.99 21.57 6.36
C ILE A 231 26.19 22.03 7.58
N GLY A 232 26.80 22.87 8.40
CA GLY A 232 26.25 23.27 9.69
C GLY A 232 26.75 22.43 10.87
N ALA A 233 27.84 21.64 10.67
CA ALA A 233 28.52 20.95 11.75
C ALA A 233 28.86 21.92 12.89
N SER A 234 28.66 21.53 14.16
CA SER A 234 28.76 22.44 15.30
C SER A 234 29.54 21.82 16.46
N SER A 235 30.30 22.67 17.18
CA SER A 235 30.90 22.30 18.47
C SER A 235 29.92 22.46 19.66
N ASP A 236 28.78 23.08 19.45
CA ASP A 236 27.71 23.23 20.45
C ASP A 236 26.89 21.93 20.52
N GLN A 237 26.98 21.23 21.64
CA GLN A 237 26.34 19.93 21.88
C GLN A 237 24.80 19.96 21.80
N ASN A 238 24.19 21.13 21.94
CA ASN A 238 22.74 21.30 21.85
C ASN A 238 22.24 21.48 20.42
N LYS A 239 23.13 21.48 19.42
CA LYS A 239 22.76 21.66 18.02
C LYS A 239 22.70 20.37 17.25
N VAL A 240 21.75 20.29 16.34
CA VAL A 240 21.55 19.16 15.39
C VAL A 240 22.87 18.85 14.64
N GLY A 241 23.58 19.88 14.16
CA GLY A 241 24.84 19.70 13.46
C GLY A 241 25.97 19.08 14.31
N TYR A 242 25.93 19.17 15.65
CA TYR A 242 26.83 18.45 16.53
C TYR A 242 26.52 16.96 16.54
N ALA A 243 25.24 16.60 16.69
CA ALA A 243 24.81 15.21 16.75
C ALA A 243 25.14 14.48 15.44
N ILE A 244 24.85 15.09 14.30
CA ILE A 244 25.16 14.51 12.99
C ILE A 244 26.68 14.36 12.80
N ALA A 245 27.46 15.39 13.14
CA ALA A 245 28.93 15.31 12.99
C ALA A 245 29.52 14.22 13.91
N LYS A 246 29.01 14.07 15.14
CA LYS A 246 29.42 13.02 16.08
C LYS A 246 29.06 11.63 15.54
N ASN A 247 27.83 11.46 15.04
CA ASN A 247 27.35 10.18 14.49
C ASN A 247 28.15 9.77 13.23
N ALA A 248 28.57 10.73 12.42
CA ALA A 248 29.35 10.47 11.21
C ALA A 248 30.82 10.07 11.46
N LEU A 249 31.29 10.08 12.71
CA LEU A 249 32.67 9.68 13.03
C LEU A 249 32.92 8.18 12.81
N THR A 250 31.90 7.36 12.88
CA THR A 250 31.98 5.90 12.64
C THR A 250 32.02 5.52 11.17
N PHE A 251 31.77 6.48 10.28
CA PHE A 251 31.71 6.23 8.86
C PHE A 251 33.03 5.70 8.30
N LYS A 252 32.97 4.60 7.56
CA LYS A 252 34.15 3.96 6.93
C LYS A 252 34.70 4.70 5.70
N GLY A 253 33.99 5.73 5.22
CA GLY A 253 34.42 6.64 4.16
C GLY A 253 34.96 7.97 4.69
N GLU A 254 34.91 9.01 3.86
CA GLU A 254 35.43 10.33 4.21
C GLU A 254 34.28 11.29 4.63
N ALA A 255 34.36 11.83 5.85
CA ALA A 255 33.41 12.84 6.33
C ALA A 255 34.12 14.20 6.53
N TYR A 256 33.56 15.22 5.90
CA TYR A 256 34.02 16.62 5.96
C TYR A 256 33.01 17.46 6.75
N PHE A 257 33.52 18.35 7.60
CA PHE A 257 32.69 19.23 8.43
C PHE A 257 32.81 20.67 7.97
N VAL A 258 31.66 21.32 7.78
CA VAL A 258 31.60 22.72 7.31
C VAL A 258 30.83 23.59 8.29
N ASN A 259 31.45 24.70 8.73
CA ASN A 259 30.79 25.75 9.53
C ASN A 259 31.52 27.07 9.32
N ALA A 260 30.80 28.16 9.13
CA ALA A 260 31.36 29.49 8.88
C ALA A 260 32.36 29.97 9.94
N LYS A 261 32.36 29.42 11.16
CA LYS A 261 33.35 29.71 12.20
C LYS A 261 34.73 29.13 11.91
N GLY A 262 34.78 28.03 11.16
CA GLY A 262 36.00 27.28 10.92
C GLY A 262 36.61 26.69 12.20
N GLY A 263 37.81 26.16 12.11
CA GLY A 263 38.57 25.61 13.23
C GLY A 263 38.70 24.08 13.19
N GLU A 264 38.44 23.43 14.32
CA GLU A 264 38.53 21.98 14.48
C GLU A 264 37.32 21.42 15.20
N LEU A 265 36.86 20.23 14.81
CA LEU A 265 35.78 19.50 15.46
C LEU A 265 36.12 18.00 15.46
N PHE A 266 36.16 17.37 16.63
CA PHE A 266 36.50 15.94 16.82
C PHE A 266 37.85 15.55 16.18
N GLY A 267 38.87 16.42 16.23
CA GLY A 267 40.19 16.16 15.64
C GLY A 267 40.22 16.28 14.11
N LYS A 268 39.17 16.79 13.49
CA LYS A 268 39.08 17.02 12.03
C LYS A 268 38.94 18.52 11.72
N THR A 269 39.42 18.93 10.56
CA THR A 269 39.28 20.31 10.06
C THR A 269 37.79 20.68 9.93
N LEU A 270 37.40 21.81 10.50
CA LEU A 270 36.11 22.44 10.31
C LEU A 270 36.28 23.53 9.24
N TYR A 271 35.91 23.21 8.01
CA TYR A 271 36.01 24.13 6.86
C TYR A 271 35.05 25.29 7.01
N LYS A 272 35.42 26.49 6.58
CA LYS A 272 34.55 27.68 6.71
C LYS A 272 33.44 27.74 5.67
N SER A 273 33.66 27.13 4.51
CA SER A 273 32.70 27.11 3.40
C SER A 273 32.82 25.82 2.59
N VAL A 274 31.82 25.55 1.78
CA VAL A 274 31.81 24.45 0.80
C VAL A 274 32.98 24.60 -0.20
N ALA A 275 33.34 25.84 -0.55
CA ALA A 275 34.45 26.10 -1.49
C ALA A 275 35.79 25.56 -1.00
N GLU A 276 36.02 25.52 0.32
CA GLU A 276 37.27 25.03 0.94
C GLU A 276 37.36 23.51 0.99
N LEU A 277 36.30 22.77 0.67
CA LEU A 277 36.35 21.30 0.67
C LEU A 277 37.36 20.78 -0.34
N PRO A 278 38.16 19.74 0.02
CA PRO A 278 39.35 19.35 -0.74
C PRO A 278 39.04 18.69 -2.08
N SER A 279 37.86 18.11 -2.26
CA SER A 279 37.51 17.40 -3.48
C SER A 279 36.02 17.32 -3.71
N ASP A 280 35.60 16.53 -4.67
CA ASP A 280 34.20 16.18 -4.91
C ASP A 280 33.57 15.51 -3.69
N VAL A 281 32.28 15.72 -3.52
CA VAL A 281 31.46 15.21 -2.43
C VAL A 281 30.26 14.49 -3.02
N ASP A 282 30.03 13.24 -2.64
CA ASP A 282 28.91 12.47 -3.16
C ASP A 282 27.60 12.92 -2.54
N THR A 283 27.62 13.15 -1.23
CA THR A 283 26.44 13.47 -0.44
C THR A 283 26.68 14.64 0.51
N ALA A 284 25.76 15.59 0.53
CA ALA A 284 25.77 16.71 1.47
C ALA A 284 24.59 16.59 2.44
N VAL A 285 24.88 16.72 3.75
CA VAL A 285 23.87 16.86 4.81
C VAL A 285 23.79 18.33 5.20
N ILE A 286 22.61 18.91 5.11
CA ILE A 286 22.41 20.34 5.28
C ILE A 286 21.55 20.61 6.53
N SER A 287 22.18 21.16 7.58
CA SER A 287 21.57 21.51 8.86
C SER A 287 21.80 22.98 9.22
N ILE A 288 21.43 23.88 8.32
CA ILE A 288 21.54 25.34 8.44
C ILE A 288 20.16 25.98 8.27
N PRO A 289 19.95 27.26 8.67
CA PRO A 289 18.67 27.94 8.49
C PRO A 289 18.19 27.92 7.03
N SER A 290 16.88 27.70 6.82
CA SER A 290 16.24 27.49 5.50
C SER A 290 16.63 28.49 4.44
N LYS A 291 16.73 29.78 4.80
CA LYS A 291 17.10 30.88 3.91
C LYS A 291 18.48 30.75 3.24
N PHE A 292 19.37 29.91 3.76
CA PHE A 292 20.73 29.70 3.20
C PHE A 292 20.84 28.41 2.41
N ILE A 293 19.82 27.54 2.38
CA ILE A 293 19.91 26.21 1.77
C ILE A 293 20.13 26.30 0.25
N LEU A 294 19.35 27.15 -0.43
CA LEU A 294 19.45 27.29 -1.89
C LEU A 294 20.84 27.75 -2.33
N SER A 295 21.40 28.79 -1.69
CA SER A 295 22.75 29.25 -1.99
C SER A 295 23.83 28.22 -1.67
N THR A 296 23.63 27.41 -0.63
CA THR A 296 24.54 26.30 -0.30
C THR A 296 24.46 25.19 -1.33
N LEU A 297 23.27 24.86 -1.83
CA LEU A 297 23.12 23.90 -2.93
C LEU A 297 23.81 24.40 -4.21
N GLU A 298 23.75 25.70 -4.51
CA GLU A 298 24.51 26.32 -5.62
C GLU A 298 26.03 26.13 -5.48
N GLU A 299 26.58 26.28 -4.27
CA GLU A 299 28.00 26.02 -4.01
C GLU A 299 28.33 24.51 -4.16
N LEU A 300 27.44 23.63 -3.68
CA LEU A 300 27.61 22.18 -3.72
C LEU A 300 27.59 21.62 -5.15
N THR A 301 26.89 22.27 -6.11
CA THR A 301 26.95 21.87 -7.52
C THR A 301 28.38 21.92 -8.09
N ARG A 302 29.23 22.85 -7.59
CA ARG A 302 30.64 22.97 -7.99
C ARG A 302 31.55 21.87 -7.40
N LYS A 303 31.02 21.09 -6.47
CA LYS A 303 31.67 19.93 -5.82
C LYS A 303 31.08 18.59 -6.29
N ASN A 304 30.35 18.59 -7.40
CA ASN A 304 29.75 17.39 -8.03
C ASN A 304 28.84 16.58 -7.11
N VAL A 305 28.16 17.26 -6.15
CA VAL A 305 27.23 16.60 -5.24
C VAL A 305 26.09 15.95 -6.02
N LYS A 306 25.77 14.70 -5.68
CA LYS A 306 24.69 13.92 -6.30
C LYS A 306 23.47 13.80 -5.38
N ASN A 307 23.71 13.76 -4.07
CA ASN A 307 22.69 13.55 -3.06
C ASN A 307 22.73 14.66 -2.01
N ALA A 308 21.59 15.22 -1.66
CA ALA A 308 21.42 16.20 -0.60
C ALA A 308 20.40 15.69 0.43
N LEU A 309 20.78 15.67 1.71
CA LEU A 309 19.91 15.46 2.83
C LEU A 309 19.63 16.80 3.50
N VAL A 310 18.41 17.30 3.37
CA VAL A 310 18.01 18.60 3.97
C VAL A 310 17.32 18.33 5.30
N ILE A 311 18.09 18.44 6.39
CA ILE A 311 17.59 18.21 7.76
C ILE A 311 16.69 19.36 8.21
N SER A 312 17.04 20.57 7.80
CA SER A 312 16.38 21.80 8.25
C SER A 312 14.90 21.84 7.85
N ALA A 313 14.08 22.33 8.76
CA ALA A 313 12.69 22.71 8.57
C ALA A 313 12.56 24.16 8.09
N GLY A 314 11.33 24.60 7.81
CA GLY A 314 11.00 25.98 7.42
C GLY A 314 10.50 26.07 5.99
N PHE A 315 9.69 25.10 5.53
CA PHE A 315 9.13 24.99 4.18
C PHE A 315 7.61 24.67 4.22
N LYS A 316 7.16 23.69 3.50
CA LYS A 316 5.74 23.30 3.37
C LYS A 316 5.05 23.09 4.73
N GLU A 317 5.72 22.54 5.73
CA GLU A 317 5.18 22.28 7.06
C GLU A 317 4.85 23.57 7.85
N ILE A 318 5.41 24.72 7.45
CA ILE A 318 5.05 26.04 7.98
C ILE A 318 4.28 26.88 6.96
N GLY A 319 3.89 26.31 5.81
CA GLY A 319 3.15 26.98 4.74
C GLY A 319 4.01 27.68 3.69
N ASP A 320 5.33 27.58 3.71
CA ASP A 320 6.22 28.12 2.67
C ASP A 320 6.32 27.15 1.47
N LEU A 321 5.22 27.08 0.71
CA LEU A 321 5.14 26.27 -0.51
C LEU A 321 6.07 26.79 -1.61
N GLU A 322 6.24 28.11 -1.71
CA GLU A 322 7.09 28.72 -2.73
C GLU A 322 8.57 28.43 -2.47
N GLY A 323 9.01 28.50 -1.21
CA GLY A 323 10.36 28.14 -0.82
C GLY A 323 10.69 26.68 -1.12
N GLU A 324 9.79 25.76 -0.80
CA GLU A 324 9.96 24.34 -1.11
C GLU A 324 10.00 24.09 -2.63
N GLN A 325 9.12 24.75 -3.42
CA GLN A 325 9.10 24.60 -4.87
C GLN A 325 10.42 25.09 -5.51
N LYS A 326 11.00 26.17 -5.02
CA LYS A 326 12.33 26.63 -5.49
C LYS A 326 13.43 25.61 -5.25
N LEU A 327 13.38 24.90 -4.12
CA LEU A 327 14.33 23.78 -3.87
C LEU A 327 14.11 22.63 -4.86
N ILE A 328 12.87 22.25 -5.08
CA ILE A 328 12.51 21.19 -6.04
C ILE A 328 13.02 21.55 -7.44
N ASP A 329 12.71 22.75 -7.91
CA ASP A 329 13.12 23.22 -9.25
C ASP A 329 14.65 23.22 -9.39
N PHE A 330 15.35 23.66 -8.33
CA PHE A 330 16.81 23.69 -8.31
C PHE A 330 17.41 22.28 -8.40
N VAL A 331 17.00 21.35 -7.53
CA VAL A 331 17.58 20.00 -7.50
C VAL A 331 17.24 19.21 -8.77
N GLN A 332 16.05 19.45 -9.34
CA GLN A 332 15.67 18.86 -10.62
C GLN A 332 16.53 19.38 -11.78
N LYS A 333 16.73 20.69 -11.85
CA LYS A 333 17.55 21.35 -12.86
C LYS A 333 19.01 20.86 -12.82
N HIS A 334 19.56 20.62 -11.64
CA HIS A 334 20.95 20.24 -11.44
C HIS A 334 21.15 18.72 -11.29
N ASN A 335 20.07 17.94 -11.46
CA ASN A 335 20.05 16.48 -11.30
C ASN A 335 20.63 16.01 -9.95
N ILE A 336 20.26 16.68 -8.85
CA ILE A 336 20.60 16.30 -7.48
C ILE A 336 19.40 15.56 -6.90
N ASN A 337 19.62 14.41 -6.27
CA ASN A 337 18.60 13.75 -5.46
C ASN A 337 18.46 14.48 -4.11
N MET A 338 17.25 14.76 -3.67
CA MET A 338 17.02 15.40 -2.37
C MET A 338 16.10 14.58 -1.48
N ILE A 339 16.57 14.24 -0.28
CA ILE A 339 15.77 13.70 0.83
C ILE A 339 15.46 14.82 1.79
N GLY A 340 14.22 14.90 2.26
CA GLY A 340 13.70 15.99 3.07
C GLY A 340 12.94 17.02 2.22
N PRO A 341 12.88 18.30 2.62
CA PRO A 341 13.41 18.87 3.87
C PRO A 341 12.70 18.37 5.13
N ASN A 342 13.08 18.89 6.31
CA ASN A 342 12.45 18.55 7.58
C ASN A 342 12.53 17.04 7.91
N CYS A 343 13.72 16.45 7.85
CA CYS A 343 13.93 15.03 8.06
C CYS A 343 14.93 14.74 9.19
N LEU A 344 14.87 13.53 9.79
CA LEU A 344 15.81 13.08 10.82
C LEU A 344 17.20 12.80 10.26
N GLY A 345 17.28 12.36 9.00
CA GLY A 345 18.51 11.95 8.34
C GLY A 345 18.47 10.53 7.79
N TYR A 346 19.64 9.95 7.64
CA TYR A 346 19.86 8.70 6.93
C TYR A 346 20.95 7.85 7.63
N TYR A 347 20.77 6.52 7.63
CA TYR A 347 21.74 5.54 8.13
C TYR A 347 21.92 4.39 7.13
N LYS A 348 23.19 3.94 6.93
CA LYS A 348 23.55 2.72 6.18
C LYS A 348 24.48 1.85 7.04
N GLY A 349 24.01 0.65 7.39
CA GLY A 349 24.70 -0.26 8.32
C GLY A 349 26.01 -0.82 7.78
N GLU A 350 26.09 -1.16 6.49
CA GLU A 350 27.28 -1.76 5.87
C GLU A 350 28.52 -0.87 5.98
N THR A 351 28.36 0.43 5.87
CA THR A 351 29.44 1.43 5.91
C THR A 351 29.53 2.17 7.24
N ASP A 352 28.74 1.81 8.24
CA ASP A 352 28.58 2.52 9.51
C ASP A 352 28.30 4.04 9.33
N LEU A 353 27.60 4.38 8.23
CA LEU A 353 27.27 5.76 7.91
C LEU A 353 26.01 6.17 8.68
N ASN A 354 26.17 7.04 9.69
CA ASN A 354 25.04 7.62 10.41
C ASN A 354 25.00 9.13 10.22
N LEU A 355 24.11 9.58 9.36
CA LEU A 355 23.85 10.99 9.04
C LEU A 355 22.55 11.47 9.69
N THR A 356 22.11 10.83 10.77
CA THR A 356 20.94 11.25 11.55
C THR A 356 21.37 12.09 12.75
N PHE A 357 20.44 12.88 13.29
CA PHE A 357 20.59 13.47 14.62
C PHE A 357 19.86 12.67 15.71
N GLY A 358 19.46 11.42 15.40
CA GLY A 358 18.92 10.47 16.35
C GLY A 358 19.99 9.77 17.18
N SER A 359 19.61 8.68 17.85
CA SER A 359 20.51 7.84 18.63
C SER A 359 21.69 7.33 17.79
N ASN A 360 22.88 7.27 18.39
CA ASN A 360 24.05 6.60 17.80
C ASN A 360 24.08 5.09 18.10
N ASN A 361 23.21 4.61 18.96
CA ASN A 361 23.06 3.20 19.28
C ASN A 361 22.21 2.49 18.22
N VAL A 362 22.77 2.27 17.04
CA VAL A 362 22.13 1.59 15.93
C VAL A 362 22.96 0.38 15.56
N LEU A 363 22.31 -0.79 15.49
CA LEU A 363 22.97 -2.03 15.07
C LEU A 363 22.82 -2.22 13.57
N SER A 364 23.88 -2.73 12.93
CA SER A 364 23.80 -3.17 11.55
C SER A 364 23.00 -4.46 11.43
N GLY A 365 22.17 -4.57 10.40
CA GLY A 365 21.29 -5.71 10.16
C GLY A 365 20.75 -5.72 8.73
N ASP A 366 19.59 -6.31 8.51
CA ASP A 366 19.05 -6.56 7.18
C ASP A 366 17.68 -5.90 6.92
N LEU A 367 17.17 -5.13 7.86
CA LEU A 367 15.91 -4.40 7.75
C LEU A 367 16.15 -2.97 7.26
N ALA A 368 15.46 -2.54 6.22
CA ALA A 368 15.36 -1.13 5.86
C ALA A 368 14.07 -0.52 6.44
N VAL A 369 14.17 0.65 7.08
CA VAL A 369 13.02 1.41 7.56
C VAL A 369 13.02 2.81 6.94
N VAL A 370 11.91 3.15 6.28
CA VAL A 370 11.68 4.49 5.70
C VAL A 370 10.49 5.13 6.39
N SER A 371 10.64 6.35 6.86
CA SER A 371 9.60 7.04 7.65
C SER A 371 9.44 8.51 7.27
N GLN A 372 8.19 8.96 7.15
CA GLN A 372 7.89 10.40 7.06
C GLN A 372 8.05 11.10 8.41
N SER A 373 7.84 10.38 9.53
CA SER A 373 7.99 10.94 10.87
C SER A 373 9.38 10.66 11.45
N GLY A 374 10.16 11.71 11.70
CA GLY A 374 11.45 11.61 12.37
C GLY A 374 11.31 11.15 13.84
N ALA A 375 10.27 11.58 14.54
CA ALA A 375 10.03 11.21 15.94
C ALA A 375 9.67 9.71 16.08
N VAL A 376 8.81 9.20 15.21
CA VAL A 376 8.48 7.78 15.14
C VAL A 376 9.73 6.96 14.87
N LEU A 377 10.54 7.41 13.91
CA LEU A 377 11.78 6.72 13.52
C LEU A 377 12.77 6.67 14.68
N ALA A 378 12.95 7.77 15.42
CA ALA A 378 13.81 7.81 16.60
C ALA A 378 13.35 6.82 17.69
N ALA A 379 12.04 6.76 17.96
CA ALA A 379 11.46 5.80 18.91
C ALA A 379 11.65 4.35 18.45
N LEU A 380 11.50 4.05 17.15
CA LEU A 380 11.75 2.72 16.59
C LEU A 380 13.22 2.34 16.66
N MET A 381 14.16 3.28 16.47
CA MET A 381 15.60 3.04 16.61
C MET A 381 15.95 2.62 18.05
N ASP A 382 15.44 3.35 19.07
CA ASP A 382 15.68 3.01 20.48
C ASP A 382 15.07 1.65 20.84
N LYS A 383 13.84 1.38 20.40
CA LYS A 383 13.19 0.09 20.63
C LYS A 383 13.93 -1.06 19.96
N ALA A 384 14.42 -0.86 18.73
CA ALA A 384 15.19 -1.86 18.00
C ALA A 384 16.52 -2.17 18.69
N PHE A 385 17.22 -1.15 19.20
CA PHE A 385 18.46 -1.34 19.93
C PHE A 385 18.26 -2.17 21.21
N GLN A 386 17.22 -1.86 21.99
CA GLN A 386 16.85 -2.63 23.18
C GLN A 386 16.57 -4.11 22.87
N ASN A 387 16.00 -4.38 21.69
CA ASN A 387 15.66 -5.74 21.24
C ASN A 387 16.71 -6.36 20.30
N LYS A 388 17.91 -5.78 20.21
CA LYS A 388 19.04 -6.27 19.39
C LYS A 388 18.68 -6.42 17.91
N ILE A 389 17.76 -5.58 17.39
CA ILE A 389 17.37 -5.56 15.99
C ILE A 389 18.27 -4.57 15.26
N GLY A 390 18.88 -5.02 14.16
CA GLY A 390 19.74 -4.20 13.33
C GLY A 390 19.07 -3.75 12.04
N PHE A 391 19.60 -2.67 11.47
CA PHE A 391 19.10 -2.08 10.23
C PHE A 391 20.17 -2.14 9.13
N SER A 392 19.73 -2.44 7.90
CA SER A 392 20.55 -2.18 6.71
C SER A 392 20.52 -0.69 6.36
N HIS A 393 19.31 -0.10 6.38
CA HIS A 393 19.09 1.30 6.09
C HIS A 393 18.02 1.89 7.00
N ILE A 394 18.20 3.17 7.36
CA ILE A 394 17.17 4.00 7.98
C ILE A 394 17.09 5.28 7.15
N VAL A 395 15.91 5.64 6.67
CA VAL A 395 15.70 6.85 5.86
C VAL A 395 14.51 7.64 6.42
N SER A 396 14.78 8.87 6.82
CA SER A 396 13.70 9.81 7.16
C SER A 396 13.43 10.69 5.95
N VAL A 397 12.22 10.65 5.38
CA VAL A 397 11.91 11.41 4.16
C VAL A 397 11.34 12.80 4.43
N GLY A 398 10.93 13.11 5.68
CA GLY A 398 10.39 14.42 6.05
C GLY A 398 9.24 14.87 5.17
N ASN A 399 9.32 16.08 4.60
CA ASN A 399 8.30 16.62 3.69
C ASN A 399 8.20 15.87 2.37
N MET A 400 9.20 15.04 2.02
CA MET A 400 9.23 14.24 0.80
C MET A 400 9.05 15.09 -0.48
N ALA A 401 9.84 16.18 -0.55
CA ALA A 401 9.66 17.18 -1.60
C ALA A 401 10.16 16.74 -2.99
N ASP A 402 11.19 15.87 -3.07
CA ASP A 402 11.78 15.41 -4.34
C ASP A 402 11.75 13.88 -4.46
N ILE A 403 12.23 13.15 -3.45
CA ILE A 403 12.27 11.69 -3.44
C ILE A 403 11.07 11.14 -2.69
N ASP A 404 10.34 10.23 -3.33
CA ASP A 404 9.18 9.54 -2.78
C ASP A 404 9.50 8.09 -2.40
N PHE A 405 8.57 7.42 -1.74
CA PHE A 405 8.66 6.01 -1.35
C PHE A 405 8.94 5.08 -2.53
N GLY A 406 8.38 5.36 -3.70
CA GLY A 406 8.57 4.53 -4.90
C GLY A 406 10.04 4.41 -5.28
N GLU A 407 10.75 5.54 -5.36
CA GLU A 407 12.17 5.56 -5.72
C GLU A 407 13.06 4.93 -4.63
N LEU A 408 12.69 5.10 -3.36
CA LEU A 408 13.42 4.46 -2.25
C LEU A 408 13.21 2.94 -2.24
N VAL A 409 12.01 2.46 -2.53
CA VAL A 409 11.75 1.02 -2.66
C VAL A 409 12.53 0.43 -3.84
N GLU A 410 12.59 1.10 -5.00
CA GLU A 410 13.41 0.67 -6.13
C GLU A 410 14.90 0.58 -5.73
N ALA A 411 15.45 1.61 -5.11
CA ALA A 411 16.84 1.63 -4.66
C ALA A 411 17.13 0.55 -3.60
N LEU A 412 16.26 0.41 -2.59
CA LEU A 412 16.40 -0.60 -1.53
C LEU A 412 16.26 -2.03 -2.06
N ASN A 413 15.48 -2.24 -3.13
CA ASN A 413 15.36 -3.56 -3.76
C ASN A 413 16.70 -4.05 -4.32
N ASP A 414 17.55 -3.14 -4.79
CA ASP A 414 18.85 -3.46 -5.37
C ASP A 414 19.96 -3.59 -4.29
N GLU A 415 19.74 -3.11 -3.06
CA GLU A 415 20.70 -3.19 -1.96
C GLU A 415 20.86 -4.61 -1.40
N PRO A 416 22.04 -5.27 -1.51
CA PRO A 416 22.20 -6.67 -1.09
C PRO A 416 21.98 -6.90 0.41
N ALA A 417 22.38 -5.94 1.25
CA ALA A 417 22.23 -5.99 2.69
C ALA A 417 20.76 -5.89 3.15
N CYS A 418 19.88 -5.32 2.34
CA CYS A 418 18.47 -5.19 2.64
C CYS A 418 17.71 -6.49 2.32
N LYS A 419 16.99 -7.05 3.29
CA LYS A 419 16.14 -8.25 3.10
C LYS A 419 14.66 -7.97 3.23
N ALA A 420 14.28 -6.84 3.84
CA ALA A 420 12.92 -6.40 3.98
C ALA A 420 12.84 -4.89 4.10
N ILE A 421 11.72 -4.31 3.68
CA ILE A 421 11.46 -2.86 3.66
C ILE A 421 10.24 -2.59 4.51
N SER A 422 10.38 -1.72 5.52
CA SER A 422 9.29 -1.25 6.38
C SER A 422 9.06 0.25 6.17
N LEU A 423 7.81 0.64 5.96
CA LEU A 423 7.42 2.02 5.63
C LEU A 423 6.43 2.57 6.65
N TYR A 424 6.74 3.70 7.24
CA TYR A 424 5.78 4.52 7.96
C TYR A 424 5.26 5.63 7.05
N VAL A 425 3.96 5.58 6.73
CA VAL A 425 3.37 6.40 5.68
C VAL A 425 2.22 7.26 6.23
N GLU A 426 2.34 8.56 6.09
CA GLU A 426 1.28 9.55 6.34
C GLU A 426 0.53 9.90 5.04
N GLY A 427 1.24 10.05 3.94
CA GLY A 427 0.75 10.26 2.58
C GLY A 427 1.78 9.85 1.53
N MET A 428 1.37 9.80 0.28
CA MET A 428 2.24 9.59 -0.89
C MET A 428 2.00 10.68 -1.92
N ASN A 429 3.04 11.08 -2.65
CA ASN A 429 2.90 12.01 -3.76
C ASN A 429 2.66 11.26 -5.08
N ASP A 430 3.35 10.14 -5.30
CA ASP A 430 3.23 9.31 -6.51
C ASP A 430 2.99 7.82 -6.14
N GLY A 431 1.76 7.52 -5.79
CA GLY A 431 1.34 6.14 -5.48
C GLY A 431 1.37 5.22 -6.70
N LYS A 432 1.15 5.74 -7.93
CA LYS A 432 1.29 4.96 -9.17
C LYS A 432 2.69 4.41 -9.31
N ALA A 433 3.66 5.25 -9.08
CA ALA A 433 5.06 4.86 -9.11
C ALA A 433 5.45 3.91 -7.98
N PHE A 434 4.90 4.13 -6.80
CA PHE A 434 5.08 3.20 -5.69
C PHE A 434 4.57 1.79 -6.03
N LEU A 435 3.37 1.68 -6.60
CA LEU A 435 2.82 0.39 -7.05
C LEU A 435 3.73 -0.31 -8.07
N GLN A 436 4.33 0.45 -9.00
CA GLN A 436 5.28 -0.11 -9.95
C GLN A 436 6.55 -0.63 -9.28
N ALA A 437 7.09 0.09 -8.29
CA ALA A 437 8.24 -0.33 -7.50
C ALA A 437 7.92 -1.58 -6.66
N ALA A 438 6.74 -1.60 -6.02
CA ALA A 438 6.28 -2.72 -5.20
C ALA A 438 6.14 -4.01 -6.01
N ARG A 439 5.58 -3.94 -7.22
CA ARG A 439 5.46 -5.09 -8.15
C ARG A 439 6.81 -5.69 -8.54
N LYS A 440 7.84 -4.85 -8.67
CA LYS A 440 9.20 -5.30 -9.04
C LYS A 440 10.00 -5.77 -7.84
N SER A 441 9.56 -5.43 -6.63
CA SER A 441 10.31 -5.77 -5.43
C SER A 441 10.32 -7.28 -5.19
N LYS A 442 11.52 -7.82 -4.97
CA LYS A 442 11.75 -9.20 -4.51
C LYS A 442 11.76 -9.32 -3.00
N LYS A 443 11.66 -8.17 -2.30
CA LYS A 443 11.71 -8.07 -0.85
C LYS A 443 10.31 -7.77 -0.32
N PRO A 444 9.93 -8.32 0.83
CA PRO A 444 8.66 -7.98 1.45
C PRO A 444 8.62 -6.50 1.83
N ILE A 445 7.47 -5.87 1.59
CA ILE A 445 7.22 -4.48 1.92
C ILE A 445 6.12 -4.44 2.98
N TYR A 446 6.48 -3.97 4.17
CA TYR A 446 5.59 -3.78 5.31
C TYR A 446 5.21 -2.31 5.42
N ILE A 447 3.93 -2.00 5.62
CA ILE A 447 3.45 -0.62 5.62
C ILE A 447 2.57 -0.36 6.83
N PHE A 448 2.96 0.61 7.65
CA PHE A 448 2.08 1.19 8.65
C PHE A 448 1.55 2.53 8.13
N LYS A 449 0.24 2.60 7.87
CA LYS A 449 -0.44 3.80 7.33
C LYS A 449 -1.25 4.50 8.41
N THR A 450 -0.99 5.78 8.59
CA THR A 450 -1.82 6.68 9.41
C THR A 450 -2.94 7.31 8.58
N GLY A 451 -3.81 8.12 9.19
CA GLY A 451 -4.90 8.78 8.47
C GLY A 451 -6.06 7.84 8.17
N ARG A 452 -6.38 6.92 9.08
CA ARG A 452 -7.49 5.96 8.93
C ARG A 452 -8.87 6.61 9.17
N SER A 453 -8.96 7.59 10.09
CA SER A 453 -10.18 8.37 10.35
C SER A 453 -10.11 9.77 9.72
N ALA A 454 -11.27 10.44 9.64
CA ALA A 454 -11.34 11.82 9.15
C ALA A 454 -10.52 12.78 10.03
N GLU A 455 -10.55 12.57 11.35
CA GLU A 455 -9.81 13.36 12.32
C GLU A 455 -8.30 13.16 12.18
N SER A 456 -7.86 11.91 12.02
CA SER A 456 -6.43 11.63 11.82
C SER A 456 -5.91 12.09 10.46
N LYS A 457 -6.77 12.13 9.42
CA LYS A 457 -6.43 12.76 8.13
C LYS A 457 -6.20 14.25 8.27
N ALA A 458 -7.07 14.95 9.00
CA ALA A 458 -6.92 16.38 9.26
C ALA A 458 -5.66 16.68 10.07
N ALA A 459 -5.32 15.86 11.07
CA ALA A 459 -4.10 15.98 11.85
C ALA A 459 -2.84 15.79 10.99
N ALA A 460 -2.79 14.75 10.15
CA ALA A 460 -1.67 14.47 9.24
C ALA A 460 -1.47 15.62 8.23
N PHE A 461 -2.55 16.11 7.62
CA PHE A 461 -2.50 17.26 6.70
C PHE A 461 -1.97 18.53 7.38
N SER A 462 -2.41 18.80 8.59
CA SER A 462 -1.95 19.95 9.38
C SER A 462 -0.46 19.89 9.73
N HIS A 463 0.11 18.68 9.82
CA HIS A 463 1.51 18.46 10.21
C HIS A 463 2.47 18.43 9.01
N THR A 464 2.09 17.77 7.91
CA THR A 464 2.99 17.51 6.76
C THR A 464 2.55 18.19 5.47
N GLY A 465 1.33 18.72 5.42
CA GLY A 465 0.72 19.27 4.19
C GLY A 465 0.44 18.24 3.11
N ASN A 466 0.61 16.93 3.38
CA ASN A 466 0.38 15.85 2.43
C ASN A 466 -1.07 15.36 2.48
N LEU A 467 -1.67 15.14 1.30
CA LEU A 467 -3.01 14.55 1.19
C LEU A 467 -2.95 13.07 1.58
N SER A 468 -3.72 12.68 2.59
CA SER A 468 -3.75 11.28 3.05
C SER A 468 -4.66 10.36 2.21
N GLY A 469 -5.34 10.88 1.19
CA GLY A 469 -6.18 10.11 0.27
C GLY A 469 -7.33 9.31 0.93
N ASN A 470 -7.94 8.41 0.17
CA ASN A 470 -8.91 7.44 0.69
C ASN A 470 -8.17 6.23 1.26
N TYR A 471 -8.30 5.97 2.57
CA TYR A 471 -7.61 4.87 3.25
C TYR A 471 -7.97 3.49 2.67
N GLU A 472 -9.25 3.24 2.35
CA GLU A 472 -9.68 1.95 1.81
C GLU A 472 -9.10 1.70 0.40
N MET A 473 -9.03 2.74 -0.43
CA MET A 473 -8.37 2.67 -1.74
C MET A 473 -6.87 2.42 -1.57
N PHE A 474 -6.21 3.17 -0.69
CA PHE A 474 -4.80 2.99 -0.36
C PHE A 474 -4.52 1.55 0.07
N LYS A 475 -5.29 1.05 1.04
CA LYS A 475 -5.20 -0.32 1.54
C LYS A 475 -5.38 -1.34 0.41
N GLY A 476 -6.49 -1.27 -0.32
CA GLY A 476 -6.83 -2.24 -1.36
C GLY A 476 -5.79 -2.31 -2.49
N LEU A 477 -5.28 -1.15 -2.93
CA LEU A 477 -4.26 -1.09 -3.98
C LEU A 477 -2.91 -1.67 -3.52
N LEU A 478 -2.48 -1.36 -2.30
CA LEU A 478 -1.20 -1.85 -1.79
C LEU A 478 -1.25 -3.35 -1.46
N GLU A 479 -2.33 -3.83 -0.86
CA GLU A 479 -2.52 -5.26 -0.60
C GLU A 479 -2.60 -6.05 -1.92
N SER A 480 -3.28 -5.52 -2.94
CA SER A 480 -3.32 -6.15 -4.26
C SER A 480 -1.93 -6.21 -4.93
N ALA A 481 -1.09 -5.20 -4.73
CA ALA A 481 0.30 -5.17 -5.19
C ALA A 481 1.25 -6.05 -4.35
N GLY A 482 0.76 -6.75 -3.33
CA GLY A 482 1.53 -7.67 -2.50
C GLY A 482 2.23 -7.03 -1.29
N CYS A 483 1.91 -5.78 -0.95
CA CYS A 483 2.38 -5.16 0.28
C CYS A 483 1.61 -5.70 1.50
N ILE A 484 2.25 -5.69 2.65
CA ILE A 484 1.71 -6.15 3.94
C ILE A 484 1.39 -4.93 4.80
N LEU A 485 0.10 -4.66 5.00
CA LEU A 485 -0.31 -3.58 5.89
C LEU A 485 -0.27 -4.02 7.35
N LEU A 486 0.27 -3.15 8.19
CA LEU A 486 0.48 -3.38 9.62
C LEU A 486 -0.56 -2.61 10.44
N ASP A 487 -1.07 -3.25 11.49
CA ASP A 487 -2.00 -2.62 12.44
C ASP A 487 -1.30 -2.02 13.67
N ASN A 488 -0.07 -2.47 13.93
CA ASN A 488 0.77 -1.99 15.02
C ASN A 488 2.05 -1.38 14.49
N ILE A 489 2.44 -0.21 15.02
CA ILE A 489 3.63 0.51 14.63
C ILE A 489 4.94 -0.24 14.97
N GLU A 490 4.97 -0.97 16.08
CA GLU A 490 6.15 -1.77 16.45
C GLU A 490 6.42 -2.90 15.47
N ALA A 491 5.41 -3.38 14.75
CA ALA A 491 5.57 -4.39 13.71
C ALA A 491 6.44 -3.91 12.53
N LEU A 492 6.73 -2.61 12.42
CA LEU A 492 7.70 -2.08 11.47
C LEU A 492 9.13 -2.62 11.73
N ILE A 493 9.47 -2.93 12.97
CA ILE A 493 10.78 -3.48 13.33
C ILE A 493 10.70 -4.97 13.71
N PHE A 494 9.58 -5.42 14.28
CA PHE A 494 9.32 -6.81 14.59
C PHE A 494 8.67 -7.52 13.40
N ARG A 495 9.48 -7.85 12.38
CA ARG A 495 8.99 -8.55 11.20
C ARG A 495 8.44 -9.92 11.57
N PRO A 496 7.23 -10.29 11.16
CA PRO A 496 6.89 -11.69 11.13
C PRO A 496 7.76 -12.38 10.05
N ALA A 497 8.59 -13.32 10.45
CA ALA A 497 9.41 -14.14 9.53
C ALA A 497 8.52 -15.14 8.73
N LEU A 498 7.41 -14.66 8.14
CA LEU A 498 6.33 -15.52 7.64
C LEU A 498 6.22 -15.58 6.11
N ASN A 499 7.07 -14.91 5.35
CA ASN A 499 6.85 -14.81 3.90
C ASN A 499 6.91 -16.16 3.18
N ASP A 500 7.82 -17.04 3.56
CA ASP A 500 7.96 -18.38 2.97
C ASP A 500 7.26 -19.46 3.80
N VAL A 501 6.60 -19.09 4.90
CA VAL A 501 5.90 -20.01 5.79
C VAL A 501 4.50 -20.28 5.26
N LYS A 502 4.15 -21.54 5.07
CA LYS A 502 2.79 -21.99 4.75
C LYS A 502 2.12 -22.65 5.94
N ASN A 503 2.82 -23.57 6.58
CA ASN A 503 2.30 -24.41 7.65
C ASN A 503 2.99 -24.11 8.98
N VAL A 504 2.21 -23.71 9.95
CA VAL A 504 2.67 -23.32 11.29
C VAL A 504 2.27 -24.37 12.33
N LEU A 505 3.19 -24.72 13.21
CA LEU A 505 2.91 -25.52 14.40
C LEU A 505 3.09 -24.66 15.65
N ILE A 506 2.20 -24.80 16.62
CA ILE A 506 2.26 -24.11 17.91
C ILE A 506 2.50 -25.16 19.01
N VAL A 507 3.53 -24.94 19.82
CA VAL A 507 3.75 -25.65 21.08
C VAL A 507 3.43 -24.70 22.23
N THR A 508 2.62 -25.12 23.19
CA THR A 508 2.17 -24.25 24.29
C THR A 508 1.94 -25.01 25.58
N ASN A 509 2.10 -24.35 26.72
CA ASN A 509 1.64 -24.84 28.01
C ASN A 509 0.28 -24.24 28.44
N ALA A 510 -0.39 -23.48 27.56
CA ALA A 510 -1.68 -22.86 27.87
C ALA A 510 -2.54 -22.61 26.64
N GLY A 511 -3.80 -22.98 26.68
CA GLY A 511 -4.73 -22.88 25.55
C GLY A 511 -5.11 -21.44 25.17
N GLY A 512 -5.27 -20.52 26.13
CA GLY A 512 -5.71 -19.15 25.87
C GLY A 512 -4.82 -18.37 24.90
N PRO A 513 -3.54 -18.16 25.22
CA PRO A 513 -2.59 -17.50 24.32
C PRO A 513 -2.42 -18.22 22.98
N ALA A 514 -2.50 -19.55 22.97
CA ALA A 514 -2.42 -20.33 21.74
C ALA A 514 -3.62 -20.09 20.81
N SER A 515 -4.83 -19.89 21.35
CA SER A 515 -6.02 -19.54 20.57
C SER A 515 -5.88 -18.16 19.92
N ILE A 516 -5.40 -17.15 20.66
CA ILE A 516 -5.13 -15.81 20.12
C ILE A 516 -4.09 -15.87 18.98
N LEU A 517 -3.04 -16.66 19.19
CA LEU A 517 -2.02 -16.85 18.14
C LEU A 517 -2.57 -17.60 16.91
N THR A 518 -3.48 -18.55 17.14
CA THR A 518 -4.19 -19.25 16.05
C THR A 518 -4.95 -18.28 15.16
N ASP A 519 -5.78 -17.39 15.76
CA ASP A 519 -6.52 -16.36 15.03
C ASP A 519 -5.55 -15.47 14.23
N TYR A 520 -4.48 -15.01 14.86
CA TYR A 520 -3.44 -14.20 14.23
C TYR A 520 -2.81 -14.87 12.99
N ILE A 521 -2.52 -16.17 13.06
CA ILE A 521 -1.91 -16.95 11.97
C ILE A 521 -2.90 -17.12 10.81
N VAL A 522 -4.14 -17.51 11.12
CA VAL A 522 -5.18 -17.77 10.13
C VAL A 522 -5.63 -16.49 9.40
N GLU A 523 -5.79 -15.38 10.12
CA GLU A 523 -6.11 -14.07 9.55
C GLU A 523 -5.05 -13.59 8.55
N ARG A 524 -3.80 -14.05 8.68
CA ARG A 524 -2.70 -13.76 7.75
C ARG A 524 -2.56 -14.79 6.62
N GLY A 525 -3.57 -15.62 6.41
CA GLY A 525 -3.62 -16.59 5.33
C GLY A 525 -2.60 -17.72 5.46
N LYS A 526 -2.13 -18.01 6.69
CA LYS A 526 -1.25 -19.15 6.97
C LYS A 526 -2.06 -20.33 7.51
N ASN A 527 -1.55 -21.54 7.30
CA ASN A 527 -2.23 -22.74 7.76
C ASN A 527 -1.69 -23.18 9.11
N LEU A 528 -2.56 -23.61 10.00
CA LEU A 528 -2.14 -24.46 11.10
C LEU A 528 -1.86 -25.85 10.54
N TYR A 529 -0.63 -26.37 10.78
CA TYR A 529 -0.26 -27.72 10.38
C TYR A 529 -1.21 -28.75 11.01
N LYS A 530 -1.83 -29.57 10.18
CA LYS A 530 -2.71 -30.64 10.67
C LYS A 530 -1.86 -31.86 10.99
N LEU A 531 -1.83 -32.26 12.28
CA LEU A 531 -1.10 -33.44 12.71
C LEU A 531 -1.65 -34.71 12.02
N THR A 532 -0.75 -35.55 11.53
CA THR A 532 -1.09 -36.87 11.01
C THR A 532 -1.28 -37.87 12.16
N ASP A 533 -1.90 -39.00 11.92
CA ASP A 533 -2.03 -40.07 12.93
C ASP A 533 -0.67 -40.56 13.43
N GLU A 534 0.36 -40.53 12.58
CA GLU A 534 1.73 -40.87 12.93
C GLU A 534 2.35 -39.79 13.87
N ASN A 535 2.18 -38.51 13.54
CA ASN A 535 2.62 -37.42 14.41
C ASN A 535 1.98 -37.52 15.80
N ILE A 536 0.67 -37.81 15.85
CA ILE A 536 -0.05 -37.98 17.12
C ILE A 536 0.51 -39.15 17.92
N LYS A 537 0.79 -40.30 17.30
CA LYS A 537 1.40 -41.46 18.00
C LYS A 537 2.76 -41.13 18.58
N ILE A 538 3.60 -40.38 17.85
CA ILE A 538 4.93 -40.00 18.35
C ILE A 538 4.80 -39.04 19.53
N LEU A 539 3.90 -38.05 19.42
CA LEU A 539 3.63 -37.10 20.49
C LEU A 539 2.96 -37.76 21.71
N ASP A 540 2.06 -38.74 21.53
CA ASP A 540 1.43 -39.52 22.61
C ASP A 540 2.45 -40.27 23.48
N ALA A 541 3.55 -40.71 22.88
CA ALA A 541 4.63 -41.37 23.64
C ALA A 541 5.49 -40.40 24.46
N ALA A 542 5.38 -39.10 24.22
CA ALA A 542 6.20 -38.05 24.82
C ALA A 542 5.43 -37.13 25.76
N LEU A 543 4.11 -36.98 25.50
CA LEU A 543 3.24 -36.03 26.22
C LEU A 543 2.31 -36.72 27.22
N PRO A 544 1.79 -36.00 28.21
CA PRO A 544 0.78 -36.49 29.11
C PRO A 544 -0.48 -36.98 28.36
N PHE A 545 -1.14 -38.02 28.85
CA PHE A 545 -2.28 -38.66 28.18
C PHE A 545 -3.45 -37.73 27.84
N ASN A 546 -3.56 -36.62 28.58
CA ASN A 546 -4.62 -35.61 28.46
C ASN A 546 -4.30 -34.44 27.53
N TRP A 547 -3.20 -34.51 26.77
CA TRP A 547 -2.96 -33.47 25.74
C TRP A 547 -4.01 -33.54 24.60
N PRO A 548 -4.40 -32.43 23.96
CA PRO A 548 -5.55 -32.36 23.05
C PRO A 548 -5.43 -33.13 21.72
N LYS A 549 -4.27 -33.70 21.40
CA LYS A 549 -3.98 -34.43 20.13
C LYS A 549 -4.20 -33.63 18.86
N ALA A 550 -3.93 -32.34 18.94
CA ALA A 550 -4.14 -31.38 17.85
C ALA A 550 -3.05 -30.29 17.88
N ASN A 551 -2.97 -29.50 16.81
CA ASN A 551 -2.28 -28.24 16.77
C ASN A 551 -3.28 -27.13 17.11
N PRO A 552 -3.05 -26.30 18.11
CA PRO A 552 -1.85 -26.18 18.98
C PRO A 552 -1.54 -27.43 19.81
N VAL A 553 -0.24 -27.80 19.85
CA VAL A 553 0.27 -28.89 20.69
C VAL A 553 0.37 -28.36 22.12
N ASP A 554 -0.70 -28.54 22.88
CA ASP A 554 -0.74 -28.16 24.30
C ASP A 554 -0.04 -29.22 25.15
N ILE A 555 1.13 -28.88 25.66
CA ILE A 555 1.96 -29.76 26.47
C ILE A 555 1.63 -29.72 27.97
N ILE A 556 0.50 -29.12 28.30
CA ILE A 556 -0.12 -28.96 29.61
C ILE A 556 0.65 -28.00 30.54
N GLY A 557 -0.11 -27.34 31.45
CA GLY A 557 0.37 -26.22 32.28
C GLY A 557 1.50 -26.53 33.23
N ASP A 558 1.72 -27.81 33.59
CA ASP A 558 2.82 -28.26 34.43
C ASP A 558 4.14 -28.54 33.68
N ALA A 559 4.20 -28.15 32.37
CA ALA A 559 5.39 -28.40 31.57
C ALA A 559 6.60 -27.58 32.02
N MET A 560 7.71 -28.26 32.21
CA MET A 560 9.03 -27.71 32.48
C MET A 560 9.90 -27.77 31.20
N SER A 561 11.10 -27.23 31.23
CA SER A 561 12.04 -27.16 30.11
C SER A 561 12.33 -28.49 29.44
N ASP A 562 12.36 -29.59 30.17
CA ASP A 562 12.57 -30.94 29.62
C ASP A 562 11.43 -31.38 28.68
N ARG A 563 10.17 -31.06 29.03
CA ARG A 563 9.01 -31.37 28.18
C ARG A 563 8.98 -30.49 26.93
N TYR A 564 9.32 -29.22 27.03
CA TYR A 564 9.51 -28.33 25.89
C TYR A 564 10.61 -28.87 24.96
N GLN A 565 11.78 -29.24 25.53
CA GLN A 565 12.89 -29.77 24.74
C GLN A 565 12.47 -31.02 23.98
N LYS A 566 11.90 -32.01 24.67
CA LYS A 566 11.47 -33.27 24.04
C LYS A 566 10.42 -33.05 22.95
N THR A 567 9.46 -32.15 23.20
CA THR A 567 8.44 -31.80 22.20
C THR A 567 9.05 -31.13 20.97
N LEU A 568 9.94 -30.18 21.19
CA LEU A 568 10.63 -29.48 20.09
C LEU A 568 11.49 -30.44 19.27
N GLU A 569 12.25 -31.33 19.89
CA GLU A 569 13.03 -32.34 19.19
C GLU A 569 12.15 -33.22 18.26
N ILE A 570 10.93 -33.55 18.70
CA ILE A 570 9.96 -34.32 17.90
C ILE A 570 9.42 -33.48 16.74
N VAL A 571 8.88 -32.28 17.00
CA VAL A 571 8.19 -31.49 15.98
C VAL A 571 9.14 -30.88 14.95
N GLN A 572 10.44 -30.77 15.24
CA GLN A 572 11.48 -30.41 14.28
C GLN A 572 11.60 -31.40 13.11
N GLU A 573 11.19 -32.64 13.29
CA GLU A 573 11.24 -33.69 12.27
C GLU A 573 9.95 -33.82 11.44
N PHE A 574 8.94 -32.98 11.67
CA PHE A 574 7.70 -32.99 10.87
C PHE A 574 7.91 -32.24 9.55
N ASP A 575 8.12 -32.94 8.44
CA ASP A 575 8.60 -32.40 7.17
C ASP A 575 7.80 -31.19 6.66
N GLU A 576 6.48 -31.21 6.77
CA GLU A 576 5.59 -30.16 6.24
C GLU A 576 5.45 -28.93 7.15
N VAL A 577 6.10 -28.91 8.32
CA VAL A 577 6.10 -27.75 9.22
C VAL A 577 7.20 -26.79 8.81
N ASP A 578 6.82 -25.54 8.52
CA ASP A 578 7.76 -24.50 8.09
C ASP A 578 8.26 -23.65 9.29
N LEU A 579 7.39 -23.46 10.30
CA LEU A 579 7.65 -22.61 11.45
C LEU A 579 7.00 -23.17 12.71
N ILE A 580 7.70 -23.05 13.82
CA ILE A 580 7.20 -23.46 15.14
C ILE A 580 7.13 -22.22 16.04
N TYR A 581 5.94 -21.89 16.53
CA TYR A 581 5.79 -20.96 17.65
C TYR A 581 5.81 -21.72 18.96
N VAL A 582 6.53 -21.20 19.95
CA VAL A 582 6.55 -21.73 21.30
C VAL A 582 6.01 -20.69 22.26
N VAL A 583 4.80 -20.95 22.77
CA VAL A 583 4.12 -20.06 23.71
C VAL A 583 4.38 -20.57 25.13
N VAL A 584 4.96 -19.72 25.95
CA VAL A 584 5.29 -20.01 27.34
C VAL A 584 4.54 -19.05 28.26
N THR A 585 3.66 -19.58 29.10
CA THR A 585 2.98 -18.80 30.14
C THR A 585 3.61 -19.10 31.50
N PRO A 586 3.81 -18.08 32.36
CA PRO A 586 4.38 -18.27 33.68
C PRO A 586 3.36 -18.99 34.55
N GLN A 587 3.75 -20.19 35.00
CA GLN A 587 3.05 -20.96 36.00
C GLN A 587 4.02 -21.19 37.18
N PHE A 588 3.52 -21.56 38.35
CA PHE A 588 4.38 -21.74 39.51
C PHE A 588 5.53 -22.72 39.27
N MET A 589 5.33 -23.72 38.42
CA MET A 589 6.33 -24.75 38.10
C MET A 589 7.15 -24.45 36.84
N THR A 590 6.84 -23.38 36.10
CA THR A 590 7.51 -23.05 34.82
C THR A 590 8.92 -22.53 35.12
N ASP A 591 9.94 -23.24 34.67
CA ASP A 591 11.35 -22.83 34.74
C ASP A 591 11.72 -21.95 33.53
N GLY A 592 11.13 -20.74 33.52
CA GLY A 592 11.17 -19.83 32.37
C GLY A 592 12.56 -19.54 31.83
N ASP A 593 13.54 -19.32 32.70
CA ASP A 593 14.93 -19.04 32.30
C ASP A 593 15.54 -20.21 31.51
N LYS A 594 15.31 -21.45 31.95
CA LYS A 594 15.81 -22.62 31.24
C LYS A 594 15.09 -22.85 29.93
N ILE A 595 13.79 -22.54 29.88
CA ILE A 595 13.02 -22.60 28.62
C ILE A 595 13.54 -21.52 27.66
N ALA A 596 13.80 -20.29 28.12
CA ALA A 596 14.37 -19.24 27.32
C ALA A 596 15.74 -19.64 26.74
N GLU A 597 16.66 -20.18 27.56
CA GLU A 597 17.93 -20.71 27.07
C GLU A 597 17.76 -21.83 26.04
N LEU A 598 16.79 -22.71 26.23
CA LEU A 598 16.45 -23.78 25.29
C LEU A 598 16.01 -23.21 23.94
N LEU A 599 15.15 -22.18 23.94
CA LEU A 599 14.58 -21.59 22.75
C LEU A 599 15.58 -20.77 21.92
N LEU A 600 16.67 -20.30 22.54
CA LEU A 600 17.77 -19.61 21.87
C LEU A 600 18.76 -20.56 21.16
N LYS A 601 18.63 -21.87 21.29
CA LYS A 601 19.46 -22.83 20.56
C LYS A 601 19.18 -22.78 19.06
N ASN A 602 20.17 -23.20 18.27
CA ASN A 602 19.99 -23.37 16.83
C ASN A 602 19.13 -24.62 16.55
N TRP A 603 17.89 -24.38 16.17
CA TRP A 603 16.95 -25.42 15.76
C TRP A 603 17.00 -25.64 14.25
N LYS A 604 16.68 -26.84 13.76
CA LYS A 604 16.64 -27.20 12.34
C LYS A 604 15.59 -26.38 11.59
N LYS A 605 14.42 -26.18 12.19
CA LYS A 605 13.37 -25.30 11.69
C LYS A 605 13.28 -24.04 12.54
N PRO A 606 12.84 -22.91 11.97
CA PRO A 606 12.67 -21.66 12.73
C PRO A 606 11.76 -21.86 13.95
N VAL A 607 12.20 -21.40 15.10
CA VAL A 607 11.43 -21.38 16.35
C VAL A 607 11.28 -19.94 16.78
N ILE A 608 10.03 -19.50 16.99
CA ILE A 608 9.72 -18.16 17.51
C ILE A 608 9.14 -18.29 18.91
N PRO A 609 9.86 -17.81 19.93
CA PRO A 609 9.35 -17.81 21.30
C PRO A 609 8.33 -16.69 21.51
N ILE A 610 7.27 -16.98 22.27
CA ILE A 610 6.30 -16.02 22.79
C ILE A 610 6.22 -16.21 24.30
N MET A 611 6.95 -15.39 25.03
CA MET A 611 6.93 -15.40 26.49
C MET A 611 5.80 -14.50 27.00
N VAL A 612 4.76 -15.08 27.57
CA VAL A 612 3.62 -14.36 28.13
C VAL A 612 3.93 -14.01 29.59
N GLY A 613 3.95 -12.70 29.91
CA GLY A 613 4.37 -12.21 31.22
C GLY A 613 5.80 -11.68 31.21
N GLY A 614 6.28 -11.15 32.34
CA GLY A 614 7.51 -10.37 32.41
C GLY A 614 8.80 -11.22 32.45
N TYR A 615 9.06 -12.01 31.45
CA TYR A 615 10.40 -12.59 31.23
C TYR A 615 11.21 -11.66 30.34
N ASP A 616 12.32 -11.14 30.82
CA ASP A 616 13.34 -10.49 29.99
C ASP A 616 14.15 -11.59 29.27
N LEU A 617 13.97 -11.69 27.94
CA LEU A 617 14.81 -12.56 27.11
C LEU A 617 16.13 -11.88 26.75
#